data_57a4b11bd36766b948a78e4f2fb4adc3
#
_entry.id   57a4b11bd36766b948a78e4f2fb4adc3
#
_cell.length_a   1.000
_cell.length_b   1.000
_cell.length_c   1.000
_cell.angle_alpha   90.00
_cell.angle_beta   90.00
_cell.angle_gamma   90.00
#
_symmetry.space_group_name_H-M   'P 1'
#
loop_
_entity.id
_entity.type
_entity.pdbx_description
1 polymer ?
#
loop_
_entity_poly.entity_id
_entity_poly.type
_entity_poly.pdbx_seq_one_letter_code
_entity_poly.pdbx_strand_id
1 'polypeptide(L)'
;MLKLNVKQKNWLLSAHISFAALWTGAVLSMFLLSFKNTNSTNAKALYTLNLAINLLDDYIVIPSAIGSVLTATFLCWMTNYGFTKFYWVITKWIVTTGLVVFGTFWLFPWGNVAENISSEERLQSVHNSIYSFDSQGVLIGTIIQVVFLIFVIGISVLKPWGRRPTKEQEKVIAD
;
A
#
# COMPACT_ATOMS: atom_id res chain seq x y z
N MET A 1 -19.43 10.44 -22.41
CA MET A 1 -18.85 10.09 -21.11
C MET A 1 -19.31 11.08 -20.06
N LEU A 2 -19.89 10.63 -18.97
CA LEU A 2 -20.26 11.46 -17.81
C LEU A 2 -18.99 12.06 -17.23
N LYS A 3 -18.83 13.38 -17.31
CA LYS A 3 -17.72 14.10 -16.66
C LYS A 3 -18.21 14.63 -15.32
N LEU A 4 -17.41 14.46 -14.29
CA LEU A 4 -17.68 15.03 -12.97
C LEU A 4 -17.64 16.57 -13.04
N ASN A 5 -18.56 17.22 -12.34
CA ASN A 5 -18.43 18.63 -12.07
C ASN A 5 -17.28 18.91 -11.06
N VAL A 6 -16.87 20.16 -10.91
CA VAL A 6 -15.72 20.52 -10.06
C VAL A 6 -15.93 20.08 -8.60
N LYS A 7 -17.15 20.24 -8.07
CA LYS A 7 -17.47 19.85 -6.69
C LYS A 7 -17.37 18.34 -6.48
N GLN A 8 -17.97 17.55 -7.39
CA GLN A 8 -17.90 16.07 -7.34
C GLN A 8 -16.47 15.56 -7.47
N LYS A 9 -15.67 16.13 -8.40
CA LYS A 9 -14.25 15.80 -8.53
C LYS A 9 -13.48 16.05 -7.25
N ASN A 10 -13.71 17.20 -6.59
CA ASN A 10 -13.01 17.54 -5.36
C ASN A 10 -13.38 16.60 -4.21
N TRP A 11 -14.65 16.22 -4.07
CA TRP A 11 -15.08 15.22 -3.10
C TRP A 11 -14.44 13.86 -3.34
N LEU A 12 -14.42 13.39 -4.59
CA LEU A 12 -13.79 12.11 -4.93
C LEU A 12 -12.27 12.14 -4.69
N LEU A 13 -11.62 13.27 -5.00
CA LEU A 13 -10.20 13.48 -4.72
C LEU A 13 -9.92 13.48 -3.22
N SER A 14 -10.75 14.13 -2.41
CA SER A 14 -10.62 14.13 -0.95
C SER A 14 -10.76 12.72 -0.38
N ALA A 15 -11.75 11.95 -0.84
CA ALA A 15 -11.91 10.55 -0.44
C ALA A 15 -10.67 9.72 -0.81
N HIS A 16 -10.14 9.87 -2.03
CA HIS A 16 -8.92 9.19 -2.46
C HIS A 16 -7.71 9.53 -1.57
N ILE A 17 -7.52 10.80 -1.27
CA ILE A 17 -6.43 11.26 -0.39
C ILE A 17 -6.60 10.68 1.03
N SER A 18 -7.83 10.65 1.56
CA SER A 18 -8.11 10.07 2.88
C SER A 18 -7.77 8.58 2.94
N PHE A 19 -8.19 7.79 1.93
CA PHE A 19 -7.83 6.38 1.86
C PHE A 19 -6.32 6.17 1.72
N ALA A 20 -5.64 6.95 0.88
CA ALA A 20 -4.19 6.86 0.72
C ALA A 20 -3.44 7.22 2.03
N ALA A 21 -3.91 8.21 2.78
CA ALA A 21 -3.35 8.60 4.06
C ALA A 21 -3.55 7.50 5.13
N LEU A 22 -4.76 6.92 5.21
CA LEU A 22 -5.06 5.81 6.12
C LEU A 22 -4.18 4.60 5.81
N TRP A 23 -4.06 4.21 4.55
CA TRP A 23 -3.20 3.11 4.12
C TRP A 23 -1.74 3.35 4.52
N THR A 24 -1.19 4.50 4.15
CA THR A 24 0.21 4.85 4.45
C THR A 24 0.47 4.90 5.96
N GLY A 25 -0.43 5.51 6.73
CA GLY A 25 -0.32 5.63 8.18
C GLY A 25 -0.41 4.26 8.89
N ALA A 26 -1.31 3.39 8.44
CA ALA A 26 -1.43 2.04 9.00
C ALA A 26 -0.19 1.20 8.72
N VAL A 27 0.33 1.19 7.48
CA VAL A 27 1.56 0.45 7.14
C VAL A 27 2.77 0.99 7.91
N LEU A 28 2.88 2.31 8.10
CA LEU A 28 3.91 2.90 8.96
C LEU A 28 3.78 2.44 10.41
N SER A 29 2.56 2.33 10.93
CA SER A 29 2.30 1.81 12.27
C SER A 29 2.69 0.33 12.38
N MET A 30 2.35 -0.48 11.38
CA MET A 30 2.76 -1.89 11.30
C MET A 30 4.28 -2.03 11.30
N PHE A 31 4.99 -1.19 10.54
CA PHE A 31 6.46 -1.15 10.56
C PHE A 31 7.01 -0.90 11.98
N LEU A 32 6.49 0.11 12.69
CA LEU A 32 6.93 0.44 14.05
C LEU A 32 6.65 -0.70 15.04
N LEU A 33 5.49 -1.35 14.92
CA LEU A 33 5.14 -2.51 15.73
C LEU A 33 6.04 -3.71 15.41
N SER A 34 6.30 -3.99 14.14
CA SER A 34 7.21 -5.06 13.71
C SER A 34 8.64 -4.80 14.20
N PHE A 35 9.12 -3.57 14.11
CA PHE A 35 10.42 -3.19 14.63
C PHE A 35 10.50 -3.39 16.16
N LYS A 36 9.45 -3.02 16.88
CA LYS A 36 9.37 -3.27 18.33
C LYS A 36 9.33 -4.77 18.66
N ASN A 37 8.68 -5.56 17.80
CA ASN A 37 8.53 -7.00 17.97
C ASN A 37 9.87 -7.74 17.91
N THR A 38 10.82 -7.33 17.07
CA THR A 38 12.15 -7.93 16.94
C THR A 38 12.97 -7.87 18.23
N ASN A 39 12.68 -6.91 19.11
CA ASN A 39 13.36 -6.72 20.40
C ASN A 39 12.53 -7.20 21.60
N SER A 40 11.44 -7.93 21.34
CA SER A 40 10.54 -8.36 22.40
C SER A 40 11.07 -9.61 23.12
N THR A 41 11.24 -9.50 24.44
CA THR A 41 11.65 -10.61 25.32
C THR A 41 10.50 -11.17 26.16
N ASN A 42 9.29 -10.64 25.98
CA ASN A 42 8.11 -11.02 26.76
C ASN A 42 7.08 -11.68 25.83
N ALA A 43 6.66 -12.90 26.18
CA ALA A 43 5.71 -13.70 25.41
C ALA A 43 4.38 -12.97 25.15
N LYS A 44 3.85 -12.28 26.16
CA LYS A 44 2.60 -11.54 26.03
C LYS A 44 2.76 -10.34 25.07
N ALA A 45 3.88 -9.63 25.16
CA ALA A 45 4.17 -8.52 24.26
C ALA A 45 4.34 -9.00 22.81
N LEU A 46 5.04 -10.12 22.60
CA LEU A 46 5.27 -10.72 21.28
C LEU A 46 3.94 -11.02 20.58
N TYR A 47 3.06 -11.76 21.23
CA TYR A 47 1.72 -12.08 20.70
C TYR A 47 0.89 -10.81 20.47
N THR A 48 0.84 -9.90 21.44
CA THR A 48 0.03 -8.67 21.33
C THR A 48 0.49 -7.79 20.17
N LEU A 49 1.79 -7.73 19.90
CA LEU A 49 2.34 -6.96 18.77
C LEU A 49 1.95 -7.58 17.43
N ASN A 50 2.05 -8.91 17.28
CA ASN A 50 1.62 -9.61 16.06
C ASN A 50 0.11 -9.46 15.84
N LEU A 51 -0.71 -9.62 16.87
CA LEU A 51 -2.15 -9.38 16.83
C LEU A 51 -2.47 -7.95 16.41
N ALA A 52 -1.79 -6.95 16.95
CA ALA A 52 -1.99 -5.55 16.59
C ALA A 52 -1.62 -5.26 15.13
N ILE A 53 -0.56 -5.89 14.61
CA ILE A 53 -0.15 -5.80 13.20
C ILE A 53 -1.27 -6.33 12.30
N ASN A 54 -1.81 -7.52 12.60
CA ASN A 54 -2.89 -8.11 11.80
C ASN A 54 -4.19 -7.32 11.90
N LEU A 55 -4.55 -6.79 13.08
CA LEU A 55 -5.71 -5.90 13.22
C LEU A 55 -5.58 -4.63 12.36
N LEU A 56 -4.39 -4.04 12.27
CA LEU A 56 -4.16 -2.89 11.39
C LEU A 56 -4.27 -3.29 9.92
N ASP A 57 -3.78 -4.47 9.55
CA ASP A 57 -3.86 -4.96 8.17
C ASP A 57 -5.32 -5.21 7.77
N ASP A 58 -6.05 -6.00 8.53
CA ASP A 58 -7.42 -6.41 8.24
C ASP A 58 -8.40 -5.24 8.21
N TYR A 59 -8.33 -4.35 9.20
CA TYR A 59 -9.36 -3.34 9.42
C TYR A 59 -9.00 -1.95 8.85
N ILE A 60 -7.74 -1.69 8.57
CA ILE A 60 -7.33 -0.38 8.05
C ILE A 60 -6.62 -0.50 6.70
N VAL A 61 -5.58 -1.34 6.57
CA VAL A 61 -4.79 -1.44 5.32
C VAL A 61 -5.66 -1.96 4.18
N ILE A 62 -6.27 -3.13 4.34
CA ILE A 62 -7.09 -3.76 3.29
C ILE A 62 -8.24 -2.86 2.85
N PRO A 63 -9.12 -2.33 3.74
CA PRO A 63 -10.20 -1.46 3.31
C PRO A 63 -9.73 -0.15 2.68
N SER A 64 -8.65 0.45 3.19
CA SER A 64 -8.14 1.70 2.65
C SER A 64 -7.42 1.51 1.31
N ALA A 65 -6.72 0.40 1.11
CA ALA A 65 -6.13 0.05 -0.18
C ALA A 65 -7.23 -0.14 -1.24
N ILE A 66 -8.28 -0.91 -0.92
CA ILE A 66 -9.45 -1.08 -1.81
C ILE A 66 -10.10 0.27 -2.11
N GLY A 67 -10.38 1.08 -1.11
CA GLY A 67 -10.97 2.41 -1.26
C GLY A 67 -10.10 3.34 -2.11
N SER A 68 -8.78 3.29 -1.93
CA SER A 68 -7.81 4.06 -2.72
C SER A 68 -7.84 3.63 -4.20
N VAL A 69 -7.81 2.33 -4.49
CA VAL A 69 -7.87 1.80 -5.87
C VAL A 69 -9.20 2.15 -6.54
N LEU A 70 -10.33 1.97 -5.86
CA LEU A 70 -11.65 2.31 -6.41
C LEU A 70 -11.76 3.80 -6.73
N THR A 71 -11.39 4.67 -5.79
CA THR A 71 -11.44 6.12 -6.00
C THR A 71 -10.46 6.57 -7.09
N ALA A 72 -9.27 5.98 -7.20
CA ALA A 72 -8.33 6.22 -8.29
C ALA A 72 -8.92 5.83 -9.65
N THR A 73 -9.61 4.69 -9.72
CA THR A 73 -10.28 4.21 -10.94
C THR A 73 -11.33 5.22 -11.41
N PHE A 74 -12.20 5.67 -10.52
CA PHE A 74 -13.20 6.68 -10.84
C PHE A 74 -12.58 8.02 -11.24
N LEU A 75 -11.50 8.46 -10.55
CA LEU A 75 -10.77 9.67 -10.92
C LEU A 75 -10.17 9.57 -12.33
N CYS A 76 -9.59 8.43 -12.70
CA CYS A 76 -9.04 8.23 -14.04
C CYS A 76 -10.14 8.16 -15.10
N TRP A 77 -11.26 7.52 -14.80
CA TRP A 77 -12.36 7.32 -15.76
C TRP A 77 -13.18 8.59 -15.99
N MET A 78 -13.55 9.28 -14.91
CA MET A 78 -14.52 10.40 -14.95
C MET A 78 -13.84 11.78 -15.03
N THR A 79 -12.51 11.85 -15.13
CA THR A 79 -11.76 13.09 -15.28
C THR A 79 -10.87 13.08 -16.53
N ASN A 80 -10.26 14.24 -16.83
CA ASN A 80 -9.36 14.37 -17.97
C ASN A 80 -8.00 13.66 -17.78
N TYR A 81 -7.73 13.07 -16.61
CA TYR A 81 -6.46 12.39 -16.33
C TYR A 81 -6.30 11.12 -17.19
N GLY A 82 -7.35 10.30 -17.32
CA GLY A 82 -7.30 9.04 -18.06
C GLY A 82 -6.32 8.04 -17.40
N PHE A 83 -6.33 6.79 -17.87
CA PHE A 83 -5.45 5.73 -17.33
C PHE A 83 -4.03 5.79 -17.90
N THR A 84 -3.89 6.18 -19.17
CA THR A 84 -2.64 6.07 -19.93
C THR A 84 -2.16 7.38 -20.55
N LYS A 85 -2.82 8.50 -20.27
CA LYS A 85 -2.49 9.81 -20.86
C LYS A 85 -1.21 10.41 -20.31
N PHE A 86 -0.85 10.10 -19.07
CA PHE A 86 0.28 10.67 -18.37
C PHE A 86 1.17 9.56 -17.81
N TYR A 87 2.47 9.68 -17.97
CA TYR A 87 3.43 8.69 -17.46
C TYR A 87 3.35 8.53 -15.94
N TRP A 88 3.18 9.62 -15.18
CA TRP A 88 3.03 9.56 -13.71
C TRP A 88 1.78 8.79 -13.27
N VAL A 89 0.69 8.78 -14.05
CA VAL A 89 -0.50 7.97 -13.77
C VAL A 89 -0.20 6.48 -13.98
N ILE A 90 0.47 6.15 -15.09
CA ILE A 90 0.86 4.76 -15.41
C ILE A 90 1.76 4.21 -14.31
N THR A 91 2.80 4.97 -13.91
CA THR A 91 3.72 4.56 -12.84
C THR A 91 2.97 4.32 -11.53
N LYS A 92 2.03 5.18 -11.17
CA LYS A 92 1.17 4.97 -9.99
C LYS A 92 0.41 3.64 -10.07
N TRP A 93 -0.21 3.36 -11.20
CA TRP A 93 -0.95 2.11 -11.38
C TRP A 93 -0.05 0.89 -11.23
N ILE A 94 1.12 0.89 -11.84
CA ILE A 94 2.08 -0.23 -11.75
C ILE A 94 2.52 -0.43 -10.30
N VAL A 95 2.96 0.64 -9.64
CA VAL A 95 3.45 0.56 -8.25
C VAL A 95 2.32 0.15 -7.29
N THR A 96 1.16 0.82 -7.36
CA THR A 96 0.04 0.52 -6.45
C THR A 96 -0.49 -0.90 -6.64
N THR A 97 -0.61 -1.38 -7.89
CA THR A 97 -1.01 -2.77 -8.15
C THR A 97 0.03 -3.75 -7.60
N GLY A 98 1.32 -3.46 -7.80
CA GLY A 98 2.40 -4.27 -7.23
C GLY A 98 2.33 -4.34 -5.70
N LEU A 99 2.06 -3.21 -5.02
CA LEU A 99 1.92 -3.17 -3.56
C LEU A 99 0.69 -3.96 -3.07
N VAL A 100 -0.45 -3.87 -3.78
CA VAL A 100 -1.65 -4.65 -3.43
C VAL A 100 -1.38 -6.14 -3.59
N VAL A 101 -0.79 -6.56 -4.71
CA VAL A 101 -0.42 -7.96 -4.94
C VAL A 101 0.57 -8.45 -3.88
N PHE A 102 1.61 -7.68 -3.60
CA PHE A 102 2.60 -8.01 -2.58
C PHE A 102 1.97 -8.11 -1.18
N GLY A 103 1.10 -7.17 -0.81
CA GLY A 103 0.37 -7.21 0.45
C GLY A 103 -0.49 -8.45 0.59
N THR A 104 -1.28 -8.77 -0.44
CA THR A 104 -2.24 -9.87 -0.42
C THR A 104 -1.56 -11.26 -0.39
N PHE A 105 -0.51 -11.45 -1.19
CA PHE A 105 0.07 -12.80 -1.38
C PHE A 105 1.27 -13.09 -0.47
N TRP A 106 1.88 -12.07 0.15
CA TRP A 106 3.06 -12.24 1.01
C TRP A 106 2.85 -11.65 2.41
N LEU A 107 2.55 -10.35 2.54
CA LEU A 107 2.47 -9.74 3.86
C LEU A 107 1.32 -10.29 4.71
N PHE A 108 0.14 -10.42 4.12
CA PHE A 108 -1.02 -10.96 4.81
C PHE A 108 -0.79 -12.41 5.31
N PRO A 109 -0.31 -13.39 4.50
CA PRO A 109 0.02 -14.71 5.00
C PRO A 109 1.13 -14.72 6.06
N TRP A 110 2.19 -13.95 5.87
CA TRP A 110 3.28 -13.88 6.85
C TRP A 110 2.82 -13.33 8.21
N GLY A 111 1.99 -12.29 8.20
CA GLY A 111 1.41 -11.75 9.42
C GLY A 111 0.59 -12.78 10.18
N ASN A 112 -0.31 -13.47 9.49
CA ASN A 112 -1.19 -14.48 10.08
C ASN A 112 -0.39 -15.68 10.64
N VAL A 113 0.62 -16.16 9.93
CA VAL A 113 1.47 -17.26 10.42
C VAL A 113 2.26 -16.83 11.65
N ALA A 114 2.85 -15.63 11.63
CA ALA A 114 3.58 -15.10 12.77
C ALA A 114 2.69 -14.91 14.01
N GLU A 115 1.44 -14.45 13.85
CA GLU A 115 0.49 -14.36 14.95
C GLU A 115 0.13 -15.74 15.51
N ASN A 116 -0.23 -16.70 14.65
CA ASN A 116 -0.62 -18.05 15.05
C ASN A 116 0.51 -18.74 15.85
N ILE A 117 1.74 -18.74 15.34
CA ILE A 117 2.88 -19.35 16.03
C ILE A 117 3.15 -18.64 17.37
N SER A 118 3.08 -17.30 17.42
CA SER A 118 3.31 -16.55 18.65
C SER A 118 2.20 -16.76 19.68
N SER A 119 0.96 -17.10 19.27
CA SER A 119 -0.14 -17.43 20.16
C SER A 119 0.03 -18.81 20.83
N GLU A 120 0.54 -19.79 20.07
CA GLU A 120 0.70 -21.18 20.49
C GLU A 120 2.01 -21.39 21.26
N GLU A 121 3.13 -21.01 20.66
CA GLU A 121 4.48 -21.27 21.18
C GLU A 121 5.00 -20.18 22.13
N ARG A 122 4.32 -19.03 22.18
CA ARG A 122 4.69 -17.89 23.05
C ARG A 122 6.16 -17.47 22.86
N LEU A 123 6.95 -17.52 23.94
CA LEU A 123 8.37 -17.12 23.86
C LEU A 123 9.23 -18.10 23.05
N GLN A 124 8.81 -19.35 22.91
CA GLN A 124 9.54 -20.35 22.12
C GLN A 124 9.44 -20.05 20.62
N SER A 125 8.43 -19.28 20.18
CA SER A 125 8.26 -18.88 18.79
C SER A 125 9.50 -18.17 18.21
N VAL A 126 10.29 -17.47 19.03
CA VAL A 126 11.54 -16.82 18.56
C VAL A 126 12.59 -17.81 18.08
N HIS A 127 12.52 -19.08 18.51
CA HIS A 127 13.38 -20.17 18.04
C HIS A 127 12.77 -20.95 16.87
N ASN A 128 11.51 -20.66 16.49
CA ASN A 128 10.86 -21.25 15.36
C ASN A 128 11.33 -20.56 14.07
N SER A 129 11.88 -21.33 13.13
CA SER A 129 12.45 -20.80 11.88
C SER A 129 11.39 -20.17 10.98
N ILE A 130 10.15 -20.69 10.97
CA ILE A 130 9.03 -20.16 10.20
C ILE A 130 8.61 -18.81 10.77
N TYR A 131 8.43 -18.72 12.09
CA TYR A 131 8.13 -17.46 12.75
C TYR A 131 9.19 -16.38 12.46
N SER A 132 10.45 -16.76 12.57
CA SER A 132 11.57 -15.84 12.33
C SER A 132 11.56 -15.32 10.89
N PHE A 133 11.33 -16.19 9.92
CA PHE A 133 11.22 -15.82 8.50
C PHE A 133 10.04 -14.88 8.25
N ASP A 134 8.84 -15.23 8.72
CA ASP A 134 7.61 -14.50 8.49
C ASP A 134 7.62 -13.14 9.19
N SER A 135 8.06 -13.09 10.45
CA SER A 135 8.18 -11.84 11.21
C SER A 135 9.19 -10.87 10.58
N GLN A 136 10.32 -11.36 10.08
CA GLN A 136 11.28 -10.55 9.31
C GLN A 136 10.70 -10.13 7.96
N GLY A 137 9.96 -11.02 7.30
CA GLY A 137 9.23 -10.74 6.08
C GLY A 137 8.25 -9.57 6.24
N VAL A 138 7.46 -9.58 7.32
CA VAL A 138 6.54 -8.47 7.65
C VAL A 138 7.31 -7.17 7.91
N LEU A 139 8.42 -7.21 8.66
CA LEU A 139 9.23 -6.03 8.93
C LEU A 139 9.78 -5.42 7.63
N ILE A 140 10.44 -6.21 6.80
CA ILE A 140 11.04 -5.74 5.54
C ILE A 140 9.95 -5.30 4.56
N GLY A 141 8.89 -6.08 4.46
CA GLY A 141 7.78 -5.80 3.56
C GLY A 141 7.03 -4.51 3.90
N THR A 142 6.84 -4.20 5.18
CA THR A 142 6.24 -2.93 5.60
C THR A 142 7.15 -1.74 5.30
N ILE A 143 8.48 -1.87 5.42
CA ILE A 143 9.44 -0.83 4.99
C ILE A 143 9.29 -0.57 3.50
N ILE A 144 9.30 -1.64 2.69
CA ILE A 144 9.13 -1.53 1.24
C ILE A 144 7.81 -0.82 0.90
N GLN A 145 6.71 -1.22 1.52
CA GLN A 145 5.41 -0.58 1.30
C GLN A 145 5.42 0.91 1.65
N VAL A 146 5.94 1.29 2.81
CA VAL A 146 6.01 2.70 3.24
C VAL A 146 6.79 3.54 2.22
N VAL A 147 7.97 3.07 1.81
CA VAL A 147 8.82 3.77 0.84
C VAL A 147 8.09 3.98 -0.49
N PHE A 148 7.47 2.94 -1.04
CA PHE A 148 6.75 3.04 -2.29
C PHE A 148 5.45 3.86 -2.19
N LEU A 149 4.73 3.81 -1.07
CA LEU A 149 3.55 4.66 -0.86
C LEU A 149 3.93 6.14 -0.79
N ILE A 150 5.00 6.49 -0.07
CA ILE A 150 5.53 7.86 -0.05
C ILE A 150 5.96 8.30 -1.46
N PHE A 151 6.63 7.43 -2.21
CA PHE A 151 7.02 7.68 -3.59
C PHE A 151 5.80 7.95 -4.49
N VAL A 152 4.74 7.16 -4.39
CA VAL A 152 3.48 7.35 -5.13
C VAL A 152 2.81 8.68 -4.76
N ILE A 153 2.82 9.05 -3.48
CA ILE A 153 2.32 10.37 -3.03
C ILE A 153 3.16 11.48 -3.64
N GLY A 154 4.49 11.38 -3.60
CA GLY A 154 5.40 12.35 -4.20
C GLY A 154 5.14 12.56 -5.70
N ILE A 155 5.05 11.47 -6.47
CA ILE A 155 4.71 11.53 -7.90
C ILE A 155 3.33 12.19 -8.14
N SER A 156 2.38 11.96 -7.25
CA SER A 156 1.04 12.53 -7.37
C SER A 156 1.02 14.04 -7.25
N VAL A 157 1.87 14.58 -6.39
CA VAL A 157 2.00 16.03 -6.14
C VAL A 157 2.89 16.68 -7.17
N LEU A 158 4.09 16.13 -7.41
CA LEU A 158 5.12 16.73 -8.26
C LEU A 158 4.81 16.59 -9.75
N LYS A 159 4.11 15.51 -10.17
CA LYS A 159 3.78 15.18 -11.56
C LYS A 159 5.00 15.33 -12.48
N PRO A 160 6.14 14.65 -12.18
CA PRO A 160 7.44 14.95 -12.77
C PRO A 160 7.52 14.69 -14.27
N TRP A 161 6.63 13.88 -14.80
CA TRP A 161 6.60 13.52 -16.21
C TRP A 161 5.36 14.07 -16.90
N GLY A 162 5.55 14.63 -18.08
CA GLY A 162 4.53 15.25 -18.90
C GLY A 162 3.51 14.26 -19.47
N ARG A 163 2.73 14.76 -20.40
CA ARG A 163 1.74 13.98 -21.15
C ARG A 163 2.46 13.06 -22.15
N ARG A 164 1.99 11.84 -22.28
CA ARG A 164 2.44 10.89 -23.31
C ARG A 164 2.09 11.47 -24.71
N PRO A 165 3.02 11.43 -25.68
CA PRO A 165 2.73 11.86 -27.03
C PRO A 165 1.59 11.02 -27.64
N THR A 166 0.80 11.63 -28.52
CA THR A 166 -0.23 10.93 -29.28
C THR A 166 0.41 10.20 -30.45
N LYS A 167 -0.26 9.15 -30.96
CA LYS A 167 0.24 8.38 -32.12
C LYS A 167 0.57 9.24 -33.35
N GLU A 168 -0.13 10.36 -33.54
CA GLU A 168 0.18 11.32 -34.62
C GLU A 168 1.48 12.08 -34.36
N GLN A 169 1.74 12.46 -33.10
CA GLN A 169 2.99 13.12 -32.71
C GLN A 169 4.19 12.16 -32.76
N GLU A 170 3.98 10.88 -32.42
CA GLU A 170 5.03 9.85 -32.54
C GLU A 170 5.45 9.65 -34.02
N LYS A 171 4.54 9.75 -35.00
CA LYS A 171 4.84 9.67 -36.43
C LYS A 171 5.66 10.87 -36.93
N VAL A 172 5.29 12.08 -36.48
CA VAL A 172 5.99 13.33 -36.88
C VAL A 172 7.41 13.40 -36.29
N ILE A 173 7.69 12.74 -35.18
CA ILE A 173 9.04 12.70 -34.57
C ILE A 173 9.92 11.61 -35.21
N ALA A 174 9.31 10.61 -35.87
CA ALA A 174 10.03 9.50 -36.52
C ALA A 174 10.38 9.74 -37.98
N ASP A 175 9.77 10.76 -38.63
CA ASP A 175 10.08 11.25 -39.96
C ASP A 175 11.06 12.42 -39.89
#